data_4d8cdbeacd5b1405401708742ab471f3
#
_entry.id   4d8cdbeacd5b1405401708742ab471f3
#
_cell.length_a   1.000
_cell.length_b   1.000
_cell.length_c   1.000
_cell.angle_alpha   90.00
_cell.angle_beta   90.00
_cell.angle_gamma   90.00
#
_symmetry.space_group_name_H-M   'P 1'
#
loop_
_entity.id
_entity.type
_entity.pdbx_description
1 polymer ?
#
loop_
_entity_poly.entity_id
_entity_poly.type
_entity_poly.pdbx_seq_one_letter_code
_entity_poly.pdbx_strand_id
1 'polypeptide(L)'
;MANTIKIISEKCVGCQMCAKACPFGAISMLQRAEHPKKLALASIDLNKCTYCGLCIQTCKFNAIEFTKDVPVTNVDKNLYRGVWVYAEQRHGVVHRLSYELLNKGKHLAKELGTTLSAILIGDNIKAKAQGFINRGADKVYVCDDPLLLEFQEESYSTVFSQLIEQEKPEIVLIGATDIGRSFAPRVAAKIKTGLTADCMSLEIDHDTRNLKQTRPAFGGNVMATIVTPEHRPQMSTVRHRVFKEAQLQEGLTGEIVDFKLDIKTIVNRTKFLGFVKDESSSIDISDADIVVAGGRGVGSVEGFKLLKELADLLGGALGASRAAVDSGWIPYSHQIGQTGKTVSPKLYIACAISGHMQHTVGVNADIIIAINKDSSCHMMQIATYALEGDIYEIVPNIIKEIKSCKCS
;
A
#
# COMPACT_ATOMS: atom_id res chain seq x y z
N MET A 1 -18.68 -10.81 -24.92
CA MET A 1 -19.72 -9.81 -25.39
C MET A 1 -19.26 -8.44 -24.88
N ALA A 2 -19.59 -7.34 -25.56
CA ALA A 2 -19.09 -6.02 -25.19
C ALA A 2 -20.02 -5.34 -24.17
N ASN A 3 -19.47 -4.50 -23.28
CA ASN A 3 -20.28 -3.63 -22.42
C ASN A 3 -21.36 -2.94 -23.23
N THR A 4 -22.60 -3.00 -22.79
CA THR A 4 -23.69 -2.31 -23.47
C THR A 4 -24.31 -1.27 -22.56
N ILE A 5 -24.51 -0.07 -23.09
CA ILE A 5 -25.22 1.00 -22.41
C ILE A 5 -26.23 1.61 -23.40
N LYS A 6 -27.47 1.71 -22.99
CA LYS A 6 -28.56 2.26 -23.87
C LYS A 6 -29.54 3.08 -23.07
N ILE A 7 -30.19 4.01 -23.77
CA ILE A 7 -31.27 4.81 -23.22
C ILE A 7 -32.59 4.09 -23.48
N ILE A 8 -33.39 3.92 -22.42
CA ILE A 8 -34.76 3.43 -22.51
C ILE A 8 -35.68 4.62 -22.88
N SER A 9 -36.06 4.65 -24.12
CA SER A 9 -36.79 5.79 -24.70
C SER A 9 -38.08 6.16 -23.96
N GLU A 10 -38.81 5.15 -23.50
CA GLU A 10 -40.09 5.31 -22.81
C GLU A 10 -39.93 5.93 -21.41
N LYS A 11 -38.80 5.70 -20.77
CA LYS A 11 -38.49 6.22 -19.43
C LYS A 11 -37.77 7.57 -19.45
N CYS A 12 -37.14 7.94 -20.56
CA CYS A 12 -36.37 9.17 -20.66
C CYS A 12 -37.28 10.39 -20.83
N VAL A 13 -37.25 11.28 -19.85
CA VAL A 13 -38.02 12.54 -19.85
C VAL A 13 -37.23 13.76 -20.37
N GLY A 14 -36.02 13.56 -20.85
CA GLY A 14 -35.16 14.64 -21.40
C GLY A 14 -34.64 15.66 -20.39
N CYS A 15 -34.49 15.29 -19.13
CA CYS A 15 -34.10 16.20 -18.03
C CYS A 15 -32.64 16.66 -18.08
N GLN A 16 -31.82 16.15 -18.97
CA GLN A 16 -30.38 16.47 -19.19
C GLN A 16 -29.43 16.17 -18.02
N MET A 17 -29.91 15.59 -16.93
CA MET A 17 -29.03 15.32 -15.76
C MET A 17 -27.86 14.38 -16.09
N CYS A 18 -28.12 13.35 -16.91
CA CYS A 18 -27.10 12.42 -17.37
C CYS A 18 -26.04 13.08 -18.28
N ALA A 19 -26.42 14.03 -19.12
CA ALA A 19 -25.51 14.77 -19.97
C ALA A 19 -24.59 15.69 -19.16
N LYS A 20 -25.15 16.39 -18.15
CA LYS A 20 -24.38 17.25 -17.24
C LYS A 20 -23.43 16.44 -16.34
N ALA A 21 -23.81 15.22 -15.97
CA ALA A 21 -23.00 14.35 -15.14
C ALA A 21 -21.88 13.60 -15.89
N CYS A 22 -21.89 13.61 -17.22
CA CYS A 22 -20.91 12.88 -18.02
C CYS A 22 -19.59 13.67 -18.16
N PRO A 23 -18.48 13.26 -17.50
CA PRO A 23 -17.22 14.00 -17.58
C PRO A 23 -16.53 13.86 -18.95
N PHE A 24 -16.99 12.91 -19.77
CA PHE A 24 -16.42 12.62 -21.10
C PHE A 24 -17.21 13.26 -22.24
N GLY A 25 -18.29 14.00 -21.94
CA GLY A 25 -19.16 14.59 -22.96
C GLY A 25 -19.79 13.58 -23.94
N ALA A 26 -19.96 12.33 -23.49
CA ALA A 26 -20.47 11.24 -24.31
C ALA A 26 -22.01 11.24 -24.47
N ILE A 27 -22.73 12.16 -23.83
CA ILE A 27 -24.19 12.19 -23.87
C ILE A 27 -24.67 13.51 -24.45
N SER A 28 -25.41 13.42 -25.55
CA SER A 28 -26.07 14.54 -26.24
C SER A 28 -27.60 14.41 -26.13
N MET A 29 -28.29 15.50 -26.41
CA MET A 29 -29.75 15.52 -26.40
C MET A 29 -30.28 15.65 -27.84
N LEU A 30 -31.03 14.65 -28.26
CA LEU A 30 -31.70 14.65 -29.56
C LEU A 30 -33.14 15.15 -29.43
N GLN A 31 -33.60 15.98 -30.36
CA GLN A 31 -35.02 16.40 -30.40
C GLN A 31 -35.87 15.24 -30.89
N ARG A 32 -37.00 15.02 -30.22
CA ARG A 32 -38.02 14.06 -30.65
C ARG A 32 -39.11 14.77 -31.43
N ALA A 33 -39.12 14.59 -32.75
CA ALA A 33 -40.11 15.17 -33.60
C ALA A 33 -41.56 14.62 -33.37
N GLU A 34 -41.67 13.36 -32.98
CA GLU A 34 -42.93 12.61 -32.87
C GLU A 34 -43.47 12.45 -31.44
N HIS A 35 -42.80 12.99 -30.41
CA HIS A 35 -43.31 12.85 -29.05
C HIS A 35 -44.32 13.92 -28.70
N PRO A 36 -45.51 13.57 -28.10
CA PRO A 36 -46.58 14.52 -27.82
C PRO A 36 -46.16 15.73 -26.98
N LYS A 37 -45.16 15.59 -26.15
CA LYS A 37 -44.62 16.66 -25.28
C LYS A 37 -43.33 17.28 -25.82
N LYS A 38 -42.88 17.00 -27.05
CA LYS A 38 -41.64 17.50 -27.65
C LYS A 38 -40.39 17.38 -26.72
N LEU A 39 -40.32 16.34 -25.90
CA LEU A 39 -39.24 16.13 -24.96
C LEU A 39 -38.00 15.63 -25.69
N ALA A 40 -36.85 16.19 -25.37
CA ALA A 40 -35.56 15.71 -25.88
C ALA A 40 -35.23 14.30 -25.35
N LEU A 41 -34.57 13.51 -26.15
CA LEU A 41 -34.06 12.17 -25.78
C LEU A 41 -32.56 12.23 -25.58
N ALA A 42 -32.04 11.66 -24.49
CA ALA A 42 -30.61 11.47 -24.33
C ALA A 42 -30.09 10.43 -25.35
N SER A 43 -28.93 10.69 -25.93
CA SER A 43 -28.21 9.78 -26.84
C SER A 43 -26.78 9.63 -26.37
N ILE A 44 -26.28 8.41 -26.38
CA ILE A 44 -24.95 8.09 -25.93
C ILE A 44 -24.04 7.80 -27.12
N ASP A 45 -22.97 8.57 -27.24
CA ASP A 45 -21.88 8.30 -28.18
C ASP A 45 -20.96 7.24 -27.59
N LEU A 46 -21.05 6.01 -28.11
CA LEU A 46 -20.27 4.87 -27.64
C LEU A 46 -18.78 5.00 -27.87
N ASN A 47 -18.34 5.86 -28.81
CA ASN A 47 -16.91 6.10 -29.06
C ASN A 47 -16.28 6.98 -27.97
N LYS A 48 -17.10 7.80 -27.28
CA LYS A 48 -16.65 8.64 -26.16
C LYS A 48 -16.98 8.04 -24.80
N CYS A 49 -17.88 7.06 -24.77
CA CYS A 49 -18.35 6.46 -23.52
C CYS A 49 -17.32 5.51 -22.94
N THR A 50 -16.84 5.79 -21.71
CA THR A 50 -15.91 4.93 -20.96
C THR A 50 -16.63 3.91 -20.06
N TYR A 51 -17.94 3.81 -20.14
CA TYR A 51 -18.76 2.89 -19.33
C TYR A 51 -18.59 3.09 -17.80
N CYS A 52 -18.32 4.31 -17.35
CA CYS A 52 -18.08 4.63 -15.92
C CYS A 52 -19.33 4.53 -15.02
N GLY A 53 -20.54 4.52 -15.57
CA GLY A 53 -21.78 4.35 -14.83
C GLY A 53 -22.34 5.60 -14.14
N LEU A 54 -21.67 6.76 -14.15
CA LEU A 54 -22.12 7.98 -13.48
C LEU A 54 -23.50 8.46 -13.93
N CYS A 55 -23.79 8.33 -15.22
CA CYS A 55 -25.08 8.71 -15.78
C CYS A 55 -26.25 7.87 -15.24
N ILE A 56 -26.01 6.61 -14.87
CA ILE A 56 -27.00 5.70 -14.31
C ILE A 56 -27.39 6.17 -12.90
N GLN A 57 -26.38 6.45 -12.06
CA GLN A 57 -26.58 6.91 -10.69
C GLN A 57 -27.31 8.25 -10.63
N THR A 58 -27.13 9.09 -11.65
CA THR A 58 -27.75 10.42 -11.74
C THR A 58 -29.18 10.38 -12.32
N CYS A 59 -29.55 9.28 -12.99
CA CYS A 59 -30.84 9.16 -13.64
C CYS A 59 -31.98 8.78 -12.68
N LYS A 60 -32.74 9.75 -12.20
CA LYS A 60 -33.90 9.53 -11.30
C LYS A 60 -35.03 8.71 -11.90
N PHE A 61 -35.06 8.55 -13.24
CA PHE A 61 -36.11 7.87 -13.97
C PHE A 61 -35.74 6.44 -14.39
N ASN A 62 -34.56 5.97 -13.98
CA ASN A 62 -34.04 4.66 -14.39
C ASN A 62 -34.12 4.43 -15.90
N ALA A 63 -33.86 5.48 -16.68
CA ALA A 63 -33.96 5.47 -18.14
C ALA A 63 -32.66 5.04 -18.84
N ILE A 64 -31.64 4.59 -18.10
CA ILE A 64 -30.37 4.11 -18.65
C ILE A 64 -30.17 2.66 -18.22
N GLU A 65 -30.17 1.79 -19.20
CA GLU A 65 -29.85 0.38 -19.01
C GLU A 65 -28.37 0.15 -19.31
N PHE A 66 -27.68 -0.53 -18.41
CA PHE A 66 -26.27 -0.83 -18.53
C PHE A 66 -26.05 -2.29 -18.18
N THR A 67 -25.56 -3.03 -19.15
CA THR A 67 -25.08 -4.38 -18.94
C THR A 67 -23.57 -4.33 -19.02
N LYS A 68 -22.92 -4.47 -17.87
CA LYS A 68 -21.48 -4.63 -17.82
C LYS A 68 -21.20 -6.11 -18.09
N ASP A 69 -20.67 -6.40 -19.25
CA ASP A 69 -20.01 -7.67 -19.47
C ASP A 69 -18.71 -7.62 -18.66
N VAL A 70 -18.82 -7.91 -17.39
CA VAL A 70 -17.66 -8.39 -16.64
C VAL A 70 -17.47 -9.78 -17.23
N PRO A 71 -16.36 -10.09 -17.91
CA PRO A 71 -16.06 -11.48 -18.19
C PRO A 71 -15.99 -12.13 -16.82
N VAL A 72 -17.05 -12.87 -16.47
CA VAL A 72 -16.99 -13.80 -15.35
C VAL A 72 -16.03 -14.87 -15.86
N THR A 73 -14.74 -14.63 -15.65
CA THR A 73 -13.78 -15.71 -15.66
C THR A 73 -14.24 -16.57 -14.49
N ASN A 74 -14.95 -17.65 -14.77
CA ASN A 74 -15.28 -18.67 -13.78
C ASN A 74 -13.94 -19.27 -13.34
N VAL A 75 -13.28 -18.57 -12.42
CA VAL A 75 -12.09 -19.07 -11.76
C VAL A 75 -12.59 -20.18 -10.84
N ASP A 76 -12.24 -21.43 -11.15
CA ASP A 76 -12.50 -22.50 -10.21
C ASP A 76 -11.64 -22.28 -8.95
N LYS A 77 -12.25 -21.67 -7.95
CA LYS A 77 -11.60 -21.32 -6.66
C LYS A 77 -11.08 -22.57 -5.94
N ASN A 78 -11.60 -23.75 -6.26
CA ASN A 78 -11.17 -25.02 -5.66
C ASN A 78 -9.78 -25.47 -6.12
N LEU A 79 -9.29 -24.93 -7.22
CA LEU A 79 -7.93 -25.18 -7.71
C LEU A 79 -6.86 -24.37 -6.97
N TYR A 80 -7.28 -23.35 -6.21
CA TYR A 80 -6.36 -22.44 -5.53
C TYR A 80 -6.20 -22.85 -4.07
N ARG A 81 -4.96 -23.06 -3.63
CA ARG A 81 -4.62 -23.49 -2.27
C ARG A 81 -3.31 -22.82 -1.84
N GLY A 82 -3.18 -22.62 -0.54
CA GLY A 82 -1.98 -22.08 0.06
C GLY A 82 -2.01 -20.56 0.29
N VAL A 83 -1.32 -20.14 1.33
CA VAL A 83 -1.06 -18.75 1.66
C VAL A 83 0.39 -18.46 1.33
N TRP A 84 0.61 -17.45 0.50
CA TRP A 84 1.93 -17.05 0.04
C TRP A 84 2.34 -15.72 0.63
N VAL A 85 3.63 -15.62 0.95
CA VAL A 85 4.28 -14.40 1.40
C VAL A 85 5.42 -14.07 0.45
N TYR A 86 5.40 -12.88 -0.13
CA TYR A 86 6.56 -12.38 -0.86
C TYR A 86 7.68 -12.03 0.11
N ALA A 87 8.79 -12.72 0.01
CA ALA A 87 9.99 -12.52 0.80
C ALA A 87 10.84 -11.40 0.18
N GLU A 88 10.49 -10.15 0.46
CA GLU A 88 11.23 -9.00 -0.06
C GLU A 88 12.66 -8.99 0.42
N GLN A 89 13.59 -8.78 -0.51
CA GLN A 89 15.02 -8.66 -0.22
C GLN A 89 15.70 -7.67 -1.16
N ARG A 90 16.84 -7.14 -0.74
CA ARG A 90 17.79 -6.41 -1.59
C ARG A 90 19.20 -6.92 -1.30
N HIS A 91 19.93 -7.32 -2.35
CA HIS A 91 21.30 -7.84 -2.25
C HIS A 91 21.47 -8.89 -1.13
N GLY A 92 20.50 -9.80 -1.00
CA GLY A 92 20.51 -10.86 0.01
C GLY A 92 20.14 -10.41 1.43
N VAL A 93 19.79 -9.15 1.63
CA VAL A 93 19.24 -8.66 2.91
C VAL A 93 17.73 -8.73 2.85
N VAL A 94 17.14 -9.62 3.65
CA VAL A 94 15.69 -9.80 3.73
C VAL A 94 15.07 -8.65 4.51
N HIS A 95 14.01 -8.06 3.97
CA HIS A 95 13.28 -6.99 4.62
C HIS A 95 12.47 -7.53 5.80
N ARG A 96 12.50 -6.86 6.94
CA ARG A 96 11.86 -7.25 8.21
C ARG A 96 10.36 -7.56 8.06
N LEU A 97 9.64 -6.77 7.26
CA LEU A 97 8.23 -6.94 6.99
C LEU A 97 7.89 -8.34 6.44
N SER A 98 8.80 -8.99 5.72
CA SER A 98 8.62 -10.37 5.25
C SER A 98 8.39 -11.35 6.39
N TYR A 99 9.04 -11.14 7.54
CA TYR A 99 8.85 -11.98 8.73
C TYR A 99 7.56 -11.69 9.47
N GLU A 100 7.07 -10.43 9.45
CA GLU A 100 5.75 -10.07 9.96
C GLU A 100 4.65 -10.76 9.14
N LEU A 101 4.76 -10.68 7.81
CA LEU A 101 3.82 -11.33 6.89
C LEU A 101 3.84 -12.85 7.04
N LEU A 102 5.01 -13.44 7.28
CA LEU A 102 5.15 -14.88 7.50
C LEU A 102 4.37 -15.32 8.75
N ASN A 103 4.48 -14.56 9.84
CA ASN A 103 3.69 -14.86 11.06
C ASN A 103 2.19 -14.76 10.80
N LYS A 104 1.72 -13.70 10.16
CA LYS A 104 0.29 -13.55 9.82
C LYS A 104 -0.16 -14.61 8.83
N GLY A 105 0.65 -14.90 7.82
CA GLY A 105 0.41 -15.97 6.84
C GLY A 105 0.24 -17.34 7.50
N LYS A 106 1.03 -17.65 8.54
CA LYS A 106 0.92 -18.88 9.33
C LYS A 106 -0.45 -19.01 10.01
N HIS A 107 -0.95 -17.92 10.58
CA HIS A 107 -2.29 -17.90 11.19
C HIS A 107 -3.38 -18.13 10.13
N LEU A 108 -3.32 -17.42 9.01
CA LEU A 108 -4.29 -17.57 7.91
C LEU A 108 -4.25 -18.98 7.30
N ALA A 109 -3.06 -19.53 7.09
CA ALA A 109 -2.90 -20.90 6.56
C ALA A 109 -3.50 -21.94 7.51
N LYS A 110 -3.30 -21.78 8.82
CA LYS A 110 -3.89 -22.65 9.84
C LYS A 110 -5.41 -22.57 9.84
N GLU A 111 -5.99 -21.35 9.76
CA GLU A 111 -7.44 -21.15 9.71
C GLU A 111 -8.07 -21.77 8.45
N LEU A 112 -7.36 -21.71 7.32
CA LEU A 112 -7.81 -22.29 6.05
C LEU A 112 -7.51 -23.79 5.90
N GLY A 113 -6.74 -24.40 6.81
CA GLY A 113 -6.29 -25.78 6.70
C GLY A 113 -5.39 -26.02 5.47
N THR A 114 -4.47 -25.11 5.19
CA THR A 114 -3.59 -25.12 4.01
C THR A 114 -2.15 -24.80 4.38
N THR A 115 -1.23 -24.82 3.40
CA THR A 115 0.19 -24.57 3.58
C THR A 115 0.55 -23.10 3.51
N LEU A 116 1.60 -22.72 4.24
CA LEU A 116 2.26 -21.42 4.15
C LEU A 116 3.51 -21.54 3.28
N SER A 117 3.63 -20.70 2.25
CA SER A 117 4.82 -20.65 1.42
C SER A 117 5.44 -19.27 1.40
N ALA A 118 6.78 -19.19 1.37
CA ALA A 118 7.51 -17.97 1.09
C ALA A 118 8.01 -17.97 -0.36
N ILE A 119 7.99 -16.80 -1.01
CA ILE A 119 8.47 -16.62 -2.38
C ILE A 119 9.69 -15.74 -2.36
N LEU A 120 10.83 -16.30 -2.71
CA LEU A 120 12.14 -15.66 -2.66
C LEU A 120 12.68 -15.50 -4.08
N ILE A 121 12.89 -14.24 -4.50
CA ILE A 121 13.34 -13.88 -5.84
C ILE A 121 14.62 -13.03 -5.73
N GLY A 122 15.65 -13.39 -6.50
CA GLY A 122 16.91 -12.64 -6.48
C GLY A 122 18.05 -13.37 -7.18
N ASP A 123 19.26 -12.95 -6.88
CA ASP A 123 20.51 -13.60 -7.27
C ASP A 123 21.27 -14.06 -6.02
N ASN A 124 21.81 -15.27 -6.06
CA ASN A 124 22.54 -15.92 -4.94
C ASN A 124 21.73 -15.93 -3.63
N ILE A 125 20.41 -16.14 -3.74
CA ILE A 125 19.46 -15.97 -2.65
C ILE A 125 19.05 -17.27 -1.97
N LYS A 126 19.31 -18.41 -2.59
CA LYS A 126 18.85 -19.74 -2.14
C LYS A 126 19.25 -20.07 -0.69
N ALA A 127 20.43 -19.63 -0.24
CA ALA A 127 20.89 -19.86 1.13
C ALA A 127 19.98 -19.20 2.20
N LYS A 128 19.14 -18.21 1.83
CA LYS A 128 18.20 -17.55 2.74
C LYS A 128 16.90 -18.37 2.95
N ALA A 129 16.61 -19.34 2.10
CA ALA A 129 15.37 -20.12 2.14
C ALA A 129 15.17 -20.83 3.49
N GLN A 130 16.21 -21.45 4.05
CA GLN A 130 16.11 -22.12 5.35
C GLN A 130 15.68 -21.18 6.48
N GLY A 131 16.03 -19.89 6.40
CA GLY A 131 15.62 -18.88 7.37
C GLY A 131 14.10 -18.63 7.41
N PHE A 132 13.39 -18.84 6.30
CA PHE A 132 11.93 -18.80 6.24
C PHE A 132 11.29 -20.07 6.78
N ILE A 133 11.88 -21.25 6.48
CA ILE A 133 11.43 -22.51 7.05
C ILE A 133 11.57 -22.48 8.58
N ASN A 134 12.71 -22.03 9.10
CA ASN A 134 12.94 -21.87 10.52
C ASN A 134 12.04 -20.83 11.20
N ARG A 135 11.21 -20.13 10.44
CA ARG A 135 10.15 -19.22 10.92
C ARG A 135 8.75 -19.71 10.63
N GLY A 136 8.63 -20.96 10.15
CA GLY A 136 7.37 -21.67 10.01
C GLY A 136 6.76 -21.64 8.63
N ALA A 137 7.52 -21.35 7.57
CA ALA A 137 7.11 -21.66 6.22
C ALA A 137 7.17 -23.19 5.99
N ASP A 138 6.13 -23.76 5.42
CA ASP A 138 6.09 -25.18 5.01
C ASP A 138 6.90 -25.39 3.73
N LYS A 139 6.90 -24.36 2.86
CA LYS A 139 7.56 -24.38 1.56
C LYS A 139 8.18 -23.03 1.23
N VAL A 140 9.32 -23.04 0.54
CA VAL A 140 9.94 -21.83 -0.02
C VAL A 140 10.19 -22.05 -1.50
N TYR A 141 9.52 -21.23 -2.34
CA TYR A 141 9.84 -21.16 -3.75
C TYR A 141 10.99 -20.20 -3.96
N VAL A 142 12.03 -20.67 -4.60
CA VAL A 142 13.24 -19.89 -4.87
C VAL A 142 13.39 -19.69 -6.36
N CYS A 143 13.48 -18.43 -6.77
CA CYS A 143 13.84 -18.03 -8.12
C CYS A 143 15.19 -17.32 -8.03
N ASP A 144 16.25 -18.06 -8.30
CA ASP A 144 17.64 -17.64 -8.17
C ASP A 144 18.27 -17.52 -9.55
N ASP A 145 18.44 -16.28 -10.03
CA ASP A 145 18.99 -16.00 -11.36
C ASP A 145 19.71 -14.64 -11.39
N PRO A 146 20.88 -14.53 -12.06
CA PRO A 146 21.62 -13.26 -12.18
C PRO A 146 20.82 -12.09 -12.75
N LEU A 147 19.81 -12.35 -13.60
CA LEU A 147 18.90 -11.30 -14.11
C LEU A 147 18.05 -10.64 -13.04
N LEU A 148 17.97 -11.26 -11.87
CA LEU A 148 17.16 -10.81 -10.74
C LEU A 148 18.00 -10.17 -9.62
N LEU A 149 19.29 -9.91 -9.87
CA LEU A 149 20.17 -9.23 -8.92
C LEU A 149 19.58 -7.91 -8.45
N GLU A 150 19.13 -7.10 -9.41
CA GLU A 150 18.50 -5.82 -9.14
C GLU A 150 16.98 -5.89 -9.34
N PHE A 151 16.26 -5.26 -8.43
CA PHE A 151 14.81 -5.19 -8.58
C PHE A 151 14.43 -4.41 -9.83
N GLN A 152 13.76 -5.08 -10.75
CA GLN A 152 13.10 -4.47 -11.91
C GLN A 152 11.65 -4.96 -11.96
N GLU A 153 10.70 -4.02 -11.98
CA GLU A 153 9.28 -4.33 -11.90
C GLU A 153 8.81 -5.35 -12.95
N GLU A 154 9.35 -5.27 -14.17
CA GLU A 154 8.94 -6.12 -15.28
C GLU A 154 9.39 -7.57 -15.08
N SER A 155 10.67 -7.78 -14.72
CA SER A 155 11.20 -9.13 -14.45
C SER A 155 10.49 -9.75 -13.24
N TYR A 156 10.48 -9.05 -12.11
CA TYR A 156 9.89 -9.57 -10.87
C TYR A 156 8.40 -9.86 -11.02
N SER A 157 7.63 -8.96 -11.67
CA SER A 157 6.21 -9.20 -11.89
C SER A 157 5.96 -10.35 -12.87
N THR A 158 6.84 -10.58 -13.84
CA THR A 158 6.70 -11.70 -14.78
C THR A 158 6.95 -13.02 -14.07
N VAL A 159 8.07 -13.14 -13.34
CA VAL A 159 8.41 -14.32 -12.55
C VAL A 159 7.30 -14.67 -11.57
N PHE A 160 6.85 -13.66 -10.79
CA PHE A 160 5.85 -13.87 -9.77
C PHE A 160 4.49 -14.28 -10.36
N SER A 161 4.11 -13.68 -11.50
CA SER A 161 2.87 -14.04 -12.19
C SER A 161 2.92 -15.47 -12.75
N GLN A 162 4.03 -15.89 -13.36
CA GLN A 162 4.21 -17.26 -13.85
C GLN A 162 4.09 -18.29 -12.72
N LEU A 163 4.72 -18.00 -11.59
CA LEU A 163 4.66 -18.89 -10.43
C LEU A 163 3.23 -18.97 -9.86
N ILE A 164 2.49 -17.87 -9.81
CA ILE A 164 1.07 -17.85 -9.39
C ILE A 164 0.20 -18.67 -10.36
N GLU A 165 0.41 -18.54 -11.66
CA GLU A 165 -0.37 -19.28 -12.67
C GLU A 165 -0.12 -20.79 -12.60
N GLN A 166 1.11 -21.19 -12.28
CA GLN A 166 1.51 -22.59 -12.14
C GLN A 166 0.96 -23.20 -10.84
N GLU A 167 1.19 -22.57 -9.71
CA GLU A 167 0.99 -23.13 -8.39
C GLU A 167 -0.35 -22.77 -7.75
N LYS A 168 -1.04 -21.75 -8.27
CA LYS A 168 -2.39 -21.32 -7.88
C LYS A 168 -2.59 -21.11 -6.38
N PRO A 169 -1.90 -20.15 -5.74
CA PRO A 169 -2.12 -19.83 -4.34
C PRO A 169 -3.52 -19.23 -4.11
N GLU A 170 -4.12 -19.45 -2.93
CA GLU A 170 -5.41 -18.88 -2.56
C GLU A 170 -5.27 -17.42 -2.09
N ILE A 171 -4.18 -17.13 -1.36
CA ILE A 171 -3.88 -15.81 -0.80
C ILE A 171 -2.43 -15.45 -1.10
N VAL A 172 -2.17 -14.18 -1.42
CA VAL A 172 -0.82 -13.63 -1.60
C VAL A 172 -0.66 -12.37 -0.77
N LEU A 173 0.31 -12.37 0.14
CA LEU A 173 0.67 -11.25 1.00
C LEU A 173 1.98 -10.64 0.55
N ILE A 174 2.01 -9.33 0.40
CA ILE A 174 3.16 -8.54 -0.04
C ILE A 174 3.35 -7.37 0.94
N GLY A 175 4.57 -6.95 1.20
CA GLY A 175 4.82 -5.75 2.01
C GLY A 175 4.37 -4.48 1.29
N ALA A 176 3.83 -3.50 2.02
CA ALA A 176 3.52 -2.17 1.48
C ALA A 176 4.77 -1.26 1.48
N THR A 177 5.88 -1.80 1.02
CA THR A 177 7.15 -1.13 0.76
C THR A 177 7.11 -0.43 -0.59
N ASP A 178 8.12 0.34 -0.94
CA ASP A 178 8.24 0.94 -2.28
C ASP A 178 8.27 -0.14 -3.36
N ILE A 179 8.98 -1.26 -3.13
CA ILE A 179 9.01 -2.42 -4.02
C ILE A 179 7.62 -3.05 -4.13
N GLY A 180 7.01 -3.39 -2.99
CA GLY A 180 5.72 -4.07 -3.00
C GLY A 180 4.59 -3.24 -3.62
N ARG A 181 4.56 -1.93 -3.33
CA ARG A 181 3.58 -0.98 -3.92
C ARG A 181 3.78 -0.80 -5.43
N SER A 182 5.00 -0.97 -5.90
CA SER A 182 5.35 -0.87 -7.31
C SER A 182 4.90 -2.11 -8.09
N PHE A 183 5.30 -3.31 -7.65
CA PHE A 183 5.08 -4.50 -8.48
C PHE A 183 3.78 -5.27 -8.20
N ALA A 184 3.23 -5.24 -6.97
CA ALA A 184 2.02 -5.98 -6.64
C ALA A 184 0.79 -5.60 -7.50
N PRO A 185 0.52 -4.31 -7.79
CA PRO A 185 -0.57 -3.94 -8.70
C PRO A 185 -0.36 -4.46 -10.12
N ARG A 186 0.89 -4.51 -10.57
CA ARG A 186 1.26 -5.03 -11.89
C ARG A 186 1.00 -6.54 -11.98
N VAL A 187 1.37 -7.28 -10.94
CA VAL A 187 1.06 -8.73 -10.83
C VAL A 187 -0.45 -8.93 -10.84
N ALA A 188 -1.20 -8.24 -9.98
CA ALA A 188 -2.66 -8.35 -9.90
C ALA A 188 -3.34 -8.08 -11.25
N ALA A 189 -2.87 -7.06 -11.99
CA ALA A 189 -3.38 -6.76 -13.33
C ALA A 189 -3.06 -7.86 -14.36
N LYS A 190 -1.84 -8.44 -14.33
CA LYS A 190 -1.45 -9.53 -15.23
C LYS A 190 -2.30 -10.77 -15.04
N ILE A 191 -2.52 -11.19 -13.79
CA ILE A 191 -3.31 -12.39 -13.48
C ILE A 191 -4.81 -12.09 -13.33
N LYS A 192 -5.24 -10.84 -13.56
CA LYS A 192 -6.64 -10.38 -13.54
C LYS A 192 -7.36 -10.64 -12.23
N THR A 193 -6.71 -10.32 -11.11
CA THR A 193 -7.30 -10.43 -9.77
C THR A 193 -7.37 -9.10 -9.03
N GLY A 194 -8.04 -9.08 -7.87
CA GLY A 194 -8.13 -7.91 -6.99
C GLY A 194 -6.91 -7.79 -6.07
N LEU A 195 -6.52 -6.54 -5.79
CA LEU A 195 -5.49 -6.20 -4.82
C LEU A 195 -6.01 -5.14 -3.86
N THR A 196 -5.94 -5.39 -2.56
CA THR A 196 -6.18 -4.38 -1.54
C THR A 196 -4.85 -3.85 -1.02
N ALA A 197 -4.66 -2.53 -1.14
CA ALA A 197 -3.41 -1.88 -0.74
C ALA A 197 -3.47 -1.38 0.70
N ASP A 198 -2.30 -1.36 1.39
CA ASP A 198 -2.10 -0.76 2.71
C ASP A 198 -2.97 -1.36 3.83
N CYS A 199 -3.15 -2.67 3.83
CA CYS A 199 -3.94 -3.37 4.84
C CYS A 199 -3.31 -3.27 6.23
N MET A 200 -4.18 -3.16 7.24
CA MET A 200 -3.84 -3.17 8.67
C MET A 200 -4.46 -4.37 9.41
N SER A 201 -5.51 -4.98 8.88
CA SER A 201 -6.05 -6.24 9.39
C SER A 201 -6.35 -7.19 8.25
N LEU A 202 -6.15 -8.47 8.50
CA LEU A 202 -6.43 -9.58 7.59
C LEU A 202 -7.12 -10.69 8.38
N GLU A 203 -8.31 -11.09 7.97
CA GLU A 203 -9.11 -12.11 8.65
C GLU A 203 -9.77 -13.02 7.64
N ILE A 204 -10.00 -14.28 7.98
CA ILE A 204 -10.74 -15.21 7.13
C ILE A 204 -12.22 -15.13 7.46
N ASP A 205 -13.03 -15.02 6.42
CA ASP A 205 -14.45 -15.32 6.50
C ASP A 205 -14.62 -16.84 6.36
N HIS A 206 -14.98 -17.51 7.46
CA HIS A 206 -15.02 -18.97 7.51
C HIS A 206 -16.12 -19.59 6.61
N ASP A 207 -17.21 -18.84 6.36
CA ASP A 207 -18.33 -19.32 5.53
C ASP A 207 -17.96 -19.30 4.04
N THR A 208 -17.22 -18.28 3.62
CA THR A 208 -16.93 -18.03 2.20
C THR A 208 -15.46 -18.30 1.83
N ARG A 209 -14.57 -18.52 2.79
CA ARG A 209 -13.11 -18.58 2.64
C ARG A 209 -12.52 -17.29 2.04
N ASN A 210 -13.24 -16.18 2.09
CA ASN A 210 -12.73 -14.91 1.60
C ASN A 210 -11.84 -14.24 2.65
N LEU A 211 -10.76 -13.62 2.17
CA LEU A 211 -9.90 -12.78 2.96
C LEU A 211 -10.57 -11.42 3.17
N LYS A 212 -10.94 -11.08 4.39
CA LYS A 212 -11.35 -9.75 4.82
C LYS A 212 -10.11 -8.89 4.98
N GLN A 213 -9.97 -7.89 4.15
CA GLN A 213 -8.79 -7.04 4.02
C GLN A 213 -9.17 -5.63 4.49
N THR A 214 -8.78 -5.27 5.72
CA THR A 214 -9.17 -4.00 6.32
C THR A 214 -8.06 -2.97 6.20
N ARG A 215 -8.39 -1.81 5.68
CA ARG A 215 -7.47 -0.69 5.49
C ARG A 215 -8.09 0.64 5.90
N PRO A 216 -7.27 1.64 6.29
CA PRO A 216 -7.77 3.01 6.45
C PRO A 216 -8.19 3.60 5.10
N ALA A 217 -9.32 4.27 5.10
CA ALA A 217 -9.85 5.01 3.96
C ALA A 217 -10.16 6.46 4.37
N PHE A 218 -10.35 7.35 3.38
CA PHE A 218 -10.70 8.75 3.60
C PHE A 218 -9.82 9.44 4.65
N GLY A 219 -8.49 9.29 4.53
CA GLY A 219 -7.52 9.92 5.43
C GLY A 219 -7.40 9.28 6.81
N GLY A 220 -7.84 8.03 6.97
CA GLY A 220 -7.72 7.30 8.24
C GLY A 220 -8.95 7.34 9.13
N ASN A 221 -9.95 8.17 8.81
CA ASN A 221 -11.15 8.34 9.63
C ASN A 221 -12.15 7.17 9.53
N VAL A 222 -12.00 6.33 8.51
CA VAL A 222 -12.88 5.17 8.26
C VAL A 222 -12.03 3.96 7.93
N MET A 223 -12.36 2.83 8.55
CA MET A 223 -11.77 1.54 8.21
C MET A 223 -12.66 0.84 7.18
N ALA A 224 -12.12 0.58 5.99
CA ALA A 224 -12.81 -0.13 4.92
C ALA A 224 -12.36 -1.58 4.88
N THR A 225 -13.30 -2.52 4.96
CA THR A 225 -13.05 -3.94 4.77
C THR A 225 -13.44 -4.33 3.35
N ILE A 226 -12.47 -4.88 2.62
CA ILE A 226 -12.56 -5.23 1.20
C ILE A 226 -12.38 -6.73 1.06
N VAL A 227 -13.12 -7.34 0.14
CA VAL A 227 -13.02 -8.76 -0.21
C VAL A 227 -12.90 -8.93 -1.72
N THR A 228 -12.28 -10.03 -2.15
CA THR A 228 -12.17 -10.43 -3.56
C THR A 228 -12.90 -11.76 -3.75
N PRO A 229 -14.25 -11.76 -3.86
CA PRO A 229 -15.03 -12.99 -3.79
C PRO A 229 -14.92 -13.87 -5.05
N GLU A 230 -14.71 -13.26 -6.23
CA GLU A 230 -14.81 -13.97 -7.52
C GLU A 230 -13.47 -14.38 -8.13
N HIS A 231 -12.36 -13.78 -7.70
CA HIS A 231 -11.04 -14.01 -8.29
C HIS A 231 -10.07 -14.58 -7.26
N ARG A 232 -9.04 -15.25 -7.76
CA ARG A 232 -7.91 -15.79 -6.98
C ARG A 232 -6.59 -15.52 -7.73
N PRO A 233 -5.48 -15.39 -6.99
CA PRO A 233 -5.39 -15.27 -5.53
C PRO A 233 -6.02 -13.97 -5.00
N GLN A 234 -6.36 -13.96 -3.71
CA GLN A 234 -6.73 -12.74 -2.99
C GLN A 234 -5.44 -12.04 -2.57
N MET A 235 -5.16 -10.86 -3.13
CA MET A 235 -3.89 -10.19 -2.94
C MET A 235 -4.01 -9.00 -2.00
N SER A 236 -3.03 -8.83 -1.11
CA SER A 236 -2.93 -7.69 -0.19
C SER A 236 -1.52 -7.13 -0.16
N THR A 237 -1.38 -5.79 -0.13
CA THR A 237 -0.18 -5.20 0.46
C THR A 237 -0.46 -4.78 1.89
N VAL A 238 0.50 -4.99 2.79
CA VAL A 238 0.36 -4.82 4.24
C VAL A 238 1.38 -3.82 4.75
N ARG A 239 0.94 -2.90 5.60
CA ARG A 239 1.82 -1.90 6.23
C ARG A 239 2.83 -2.54 7.18
N HIS A 240 3.93 -1.83 7.40
CA HIS A 240 4.95 -2.18 8.38
C HIS A 240 4.37 -2.17 9.80
N ARG A 241 4.87 -3.06 10.66
CA ARG A 241 4.59 -3.12 12.10
C ARG A 241 3.11 -3.31 12.46
N VAL A 242 2.35 -3.86 11.54
CA VAL A 242 0.95 -4.25 11.80
C VAL A 242 0.89 -5.60 12.49
N PHE A 243 1.82 -6.48 12.17
CA PHE A 243 1.89 -7.82 12.74
C PHE A 243 3.23 -8.06 13.45
N LYS A 244 3.22 -8.96 14.44
CA LYS A 244 4.47 -9.41 15.07
C LYS A 244 5.27 -10.26 14.11
N GLU A 245 6.59 -10.21 14.20
CA GLU A 245 7.47 -11.07 13.42
C GLU A 245 7.35 -12.54 13.80
N ALA A 246 7.54 -13.41 12.80
CA ALA A 246 7.68 -14.83 13.03
C ALA A 246 8.96 -15.11 13.82
N GLN A 247 8.82 -15.83 14.92
CA GLN A 247 9.96 -16.22 15.77
C GLN A 247 10.82 -17.24 15.04
N LEU A 248 12.15 -17.08 15.18
CA LEU A 248 13.09 -18.06 14.69
C LEU A 248 13.05 -19.31 15.58
N GLN A 249 12.84 -20.47 14.97
CA GLN A 249 12.86 -21.80 15.60
C GLN A 249 13.77 -22.69 14.79
N GLU A 250 14.99 -22.92 15.25
CA GLU A 250 15.94 -23.75 14.56
C GLU A 250 15.46 -25.22 14.48
N GLY A 251 15.84 -25.89 13.40
CA GLY A 251 15.54 -27.31 13.21
C GLY A 251 14.16 -27.62 12.60
N LEU A 252 13.39 -26.61 12.21
CA LEU A 252 12.18 -26.85 11.44
C LEU A 252 12.53 -27.38 10.04
N THR A 253 11.72 -28.30 9.55
CA THR A 253 11.82 -28.90 8.22
C THR A 253 10.75 -28.35 7.30
N GLY A 254 11.09 -28.17 6.04
CA GLY A 254 10.18 -27.70 4.98
C GLY A 254 10.77 -28.00 3.61
N GLU A 255 10.01 -27.72 2.58
CA GLU A 255 10.39 -27.96 1.20
C GLU A 255 10.98 -26.68 0.56
N ILE A 256 12.14 -26.82 -0.10
CA ILE A 256 12.72 -25.74 -0.92
C ILE A 256 12.55 -26.13 -2.38
N VAL A 257 11.80 -25.35 -3.14
CA VAL A 257 11.46 -25.59 -4.53
C VAL A 257 12.17 -24.58 -5.41
N ASP A 258 13.09 -25.05 -6.25
CA ASP A 258 13.73 -24.20 -7.25
C ASP A 258 12.76 -23.96 -8.42
N PHE A 259 12.34 -22.72 -8.58
CA PHE A 259 11.52 -22.33 -9.73
C PHE A 259 12.41 -21.87 -10.89
N LYS A 260 12.32 -22.60 -12.00
CA LYS A 260 13.07 -22.26 -13.21
C LYS A 260 12.33 -21.22 -14.03
N LEU A 261 12.98 -20.11 -14.29
CA LEU A 261 12.51 -19.03 -15.14
C LEU A 261 12.37 -19.47 -16.60
N ASP A 262 11.28 -19.07 -17.23
CA ASP A 262 11.26 -18.95 -18.68
C ASP A 262 11.82 -17.56 -19.08
N ILE A 263 13.15 -17.50 -19.25
CA ILE A 263 13.89 -16.27 -19.54
C ILE A 263 13.37 -15.56 -20.82
N LYS A 264 12.81 -16.34 -21.77
CA LYS A 264 12.29 -15.80 -23.04
C LYS A 264 11.07 -14.89 -22.85
N THR A 265 10.38 -15.02 -21.73
CA THR A 265 9.19 -14.20 -21.40
C THR A 265 9.52 -12.92 -20.68
N ILE A 266 10.77 -12.76 -20.20
CA ILE A 266 11.21 -11.56 -19.50
C ILE A 266 11.64 -10.51 -20.50
N VAL A 267 10.85 -9.46 -20.62
CA VAL A 267 11.16 -8.28 -21.41
C VAL A 267 11.35 -7.10 -20.47
N ASN A 268 12.59 -6.66 -20.28
CA ASN A 268 12.89 -5.44 -19.56
C ASN A 268 13.01 -4.27 -20.55
N ARG A 269 12.07 -3.32 -20.48
CA ARG A 269 12.10 -2.07 -21.27
C ARG A 269 12.99 -1.01 -20.65
N THR A 270 13.42 -1.24 -19.41
CA THR A 270 14.31 -0.37 -18.65
C THR A 270 15.61 -1.09 -18.35
N LYS A 271 16.70 -0.32 -18.21
CA LYS A 271 18.00 -0.83 -17.78
C LYS A 271 18.38 -0.20 -16.47
N PHE A 272 18.75 -1.02 -15.49
CA PHE A 272 19.34 -0.53 -14.25
C PHE A 272 20.70 0.10 -14.54
N LEU A 273 20.89 1.35 -14.14
CA LEU A 273 22.14 2.11 -14.36
C LEU A 273 23.00 2.18 -13.10
N GLY A 274 22.36 2.14 -11.92
CA GLY A 274 23.04 2.22 -10.63
C GLY A 274 22.10 2.66 -9.53
N PHE A 275 22.54 2.46 -8.31
CA PHE A 275 21.89 2.91 -7.07
C PHE A 275 22.79 3.94 -6.39
N VAL A 276 22.29 5.14 -6.17
CA VAL A 276 22.95 6.16 -5.39
C VAL A 276 22.28 6.21 -4.02
N LYS A 277 23.03 5.75 -3.01
CA LYS A 277 22.55 5.82 -1.62
C LYS A 277 22.56 7.27 -1.16
N ASP A 278 21.43 7.74 -0.63
CA ASP A 278 21.38 9.02 0.05
C ASP A 278 22.08 8.91 1.40
N GLU A 279 23.29 9.47 1.51
CA GLU A 279 24.09 9.42 2.72
C GLU A 279 23.63 10.43 3.80
N SER A 280 22.60 11.24 3.50
CA SER A 280 22.07 12.25 4.43
C SER A 280 21.40 11.65 5.68
N SER A 281 21.00 10.37 5.64
CA SER A 281 20.46 9.65 6.79
C SER A 281 21.09 8.27 6.96
N SER A 282 21.56 7.95 8.15
CA SER A 282 22.07 6.63 8.50
C SER A 282 20.97 5.56 8.61
N ILE A 283 19.73 5.96 8.86
CA ILE A 283 18.57 5.09 9.07
C ILE A 283 17.45 5.56 8.15
N ASP A 284 16.83 4.63 7.41
CA ASP A 284 15.61 4.95 6.65
C ASP A 284 14.46 5.26 7.62
N ILE A 285 13.77 6.39 7.39
CA ILE A 285 12.68 6.82 8.26
C ILE A 285 11.53 5.81 8.33
N SER A 286 11.36 4.97 7.30
CA SER A 286 10.31 3.94 7.27
C SER A 286 10.60 2.79 8.25
N ASP A 287 11.88 2.53 8.53
CA ASP A 287 12.33 1.42 9.38
C ASP A 287 12.70 1.87 10.81
N ALA A 288 12.73 3.18 11.06
CA ALA A 288 13.15 3.73 12.33
C ALA A 288 12.17 3.44 13.48
N ASP A 289 12.69 3.03 14.63
CA ASP A 289 11.90 2.83 15.86
C ASP A 289 11.48 4.16 16.50
N ILE A 290 12.27 5.20 16.28
CA ILE A 290 12.03 6.55 16.77
C ILE A 290 12.13 7.52 15.59
N VAL A 291 11.13 8.37 15.43
CA VAL A 291 11.13 9.41 14.40
C VAL A 291 10.90 10.77 15.04
N VAL A 292 11.84 11.68 14.82
CA VAL A 292 11.68 13.10 15.15
C VAL A 292 11.36 13.86 13.87
N ALA A 293 10.20 14.49 13.79
CA ALA A 293 9.74 15.13 12.56
C ALA A 293 9.47 16.62 12.75
N GLY A 294 9.91 17.42 11.77
CA GLY A 294 9.74 18.85 11.74
C GLY A 294 8.66 19.32 10.77
N GLY A 295 7.81 20.25 11.22
CA GLY A 295 6.83 20.94 10.39
C GLY A 295 7.36 22.25 9.80
N ARG A 296 6.48 22.97 9.06
CA ARG A 296 6.79 24.30 8.55
C ARG A 296 7.09 25.32 9.67
N GLY A 297 6.56 25.10 10.87
CA GLY A 297 6.79 25.99 12.02
C GLY A 297 8.23 25.93 12.56
N VAL A 298 9.07 24.97 12.11
CA VAL A 298 10.52 24.93 12.39
C VAL A 298 11.22 26.15 11.77
N GLY A 299 10.80 26.58 10.58
CA GLY A 299 11.16 27.89 10.01
C GLY A 299 12.52 27.98 9.32
N SER A 300 13.46 27.05 9.54
CA SER A 300 14.82 27.15 8.98
C SER A 300 15.55 25.81 8.91
N VAL A 301 16.64 25.78 8.14
CA VAL A 301 17.60 24.65 8.10
C VAL A 301 18.26 24.45 9.45
N GLU A 302 18.56 25.54 10.18
CA GLU A 302 19.17 25.48 11.51
C GLU A 302 18.26 24.80 12.52
N GLY A 303 16.96 25.07 12.44
CA GLY A 303 15.96 24.38 13.26
C GLY A 303 15.93 22.85 12.98
N PHE A 304 16.11 22.46 11.72
CA PHE A 304 16.23 21.03 11.40
C PHE A 304 17.52 20.39 11.91
N LYS A 305 18.62 21.14 12.04
CA LYS A 305 19.86 20.66 12.70
C LYS A 305 19.60 20.36 14.18
N LEU A 306 18.83 21.19 14.87
CA LEU A 306 18.43 20.94 16.25
C LEU A 306 17.59 19.66 16.39
N LEU A 307 16.62 19.45 15.49
CA LEU A 307 15.83 18.22 15.48
C LEU A 307 16.67 16.99 15.12
N LYS A 308 17.68 17.15 14.26
CA LYS A 308 18.63 16.08 13.93
C LYS A 308 19.45 15.67 15.15
N GLU A 309 19.92 16.65 15.95
CA GLU A 309 20.63 16.34 17.21
C GLU A 309 19.75 15.53 18.16
N LEU A 310 18.47 15.87 18.31
CA LEU A 310 17.53 15.11 19.12
C LEU A 310 17.32 13.68 18.56
N ALA A 311 17.15 13.55 17.25
CA ALA A 311 16.99 12.26 16.60
C ALA A 311 18.20 11.36 16.80
N ASP A 312 19.40 11.90 16.59
CA ASP A 312 20.67 11.14 16.76
C ASP A 312 20.87 10.73 18.22
N LEU A 313 20.56 11.61 19.17
CA LEU A 313 20.67 11.31 20.60
C LEU A 313 19.75 10.17 21.04
N LEU A 314 18.57 10.05 20.39
CA LEU A 314 17.59 8.98 20.63
C LEU A 314 17.88 7.72 19.81
N GLY A 315 18.85 7.75 18.87
CA GLY A 315 19.10 6.66 17.93
C GLY A 315 17.97 6.49 16.90
N GLY A 316 17.27 7.59 16.60
CA GLY A 316 16.13 7.64 15.69
C GLY A 316 16.46 8.31 14.34
N ALA A 317 15.44 8.48 13.51
CA ALA A 317 15.54 9.13 12.23
C ALA A 317 14.85 10.50 12.22
N LEU A 318 15.36 11.39 11.36
CA LEU A 318 14.79 12.73 11.14
C LEU A 318 13.76 12.67 10.00
N GLY A 319 12.55 13.13 10.26
CA GLY A 319 11.47 13.24 9.28
C GLY A 319 11.01 14.70 9.10
N ALA A 320 10.16 14.91 8.08
CA ALA A 320 9.62 16.24 7.82
C ALA A 320 8.22 16.20 7.22
N SER A 321 7.47 17.27 7.43
CA SER A 321 6.25 17.51 6.66
C SER A 321 6.56 17.97 5.24
N ARG A 322 5.63 17.74 4.30
CA ARG A 322 5.76 18.22 2.92
C ARG A 322 6.10 19.70 2.83
N ALA A 323 5.45 20.54 3.63
CA ALA A 323 5.69 21.97 3.59
C ALA A 323 7.13 22.38 3.96
N ALA A 324 7.80 21.62 4.83
CA ALA A 324 9.21 21.84 5.16
C ALA A 324 10.15 21.41 4.01
N VAL A 325 9.80 20.32 3.34
CA VAL A 325 10.53 19.82 2.14
C VAL A 325 10.35 20.81 0.98
N ASP A 326 9.12 21.24 0.71
CA ASP A 326 8.83 22.24 -0.35
C ASP A 326 9.54 23.58 -0.10
N SER A 327 9.84 23.92 1.19
CA SER A 327 10.65 25.09 1.56
C SER A 327 12.17 24.86 1.39
N GLY A 328 12.61 23.68 1.00
CA GLY A 328 14.03 23.35 0.76
C GLY A 328 14.88 23.20 2.03
N TRP A 329 14.27 23.06 3.21
CA TRP A 329 15.02 22.92 4.47
C TRP A 329 15.56 21.52 4.71
N ILE A 330 14.96 20.52 4.08
CA ILE A 330 15.33 19.11 4.20
C ILE A 330 14.99 18.36 2.89
N PRO A 331 15.77 17.36 2.48
CA PRO A 331 15.52 16.59 1.25
C PRO A 331 14.19 15.84 1.27
N TYR A 332 13.66 15.53 0.06
CA TYR A 332 12.42 14.78 -0.13
C TYR A 332 12.44 13.37 0.50
N SER A 333 13.61 12.73 0.60
CA SER A 333 13.79 11.44 1.25
C SER A 333 13.30 11.39 2.71
N HIS A 334 13.17 12.54 3.37
CA HIS A 334 12.65 12.71 4.73
C HIS A 334 11.16 13.02 4.80
N GLN A 335 10.46 13.15 3.66
CA GLN A 335 9.05 13.53 3.65
C GLN A 335 8.16 12.42 4.19
N ILE A 336 7.32 12.78 5.18
CA ILE A 336 6.30 11.90 5.77
C ILE A 336 4.90 12.38 5.34
N GLY A 337 4.04 11.44 4.95
CA GLY A 337 2.65 11.70 4.60
C GLY A 337 2.17 10.94 3.38
N GLN A 338 1.00 11.31 2.88
CA GLN A 338 0.33 10.64 1.76
C GLN A 338 1.18 10.58 0.47
N THR A 339 1.97 11.63 0.21
CA THR A 339 2.85 11.74 -0.97
C THR A 339 4.31 11.52 -0.64
N GLY A 340 4.63 11.16 0.59
CA GLY A 340 5.95 10.80 1.08
C GLY A 340 5.99 9.38 1.61
N LYS A 341 6.90 9.15 2.54
CA LYS A 341 7.02 7.85 3.21
C LYS A 341 5.95 7.68 4.29
N THR A 342 5.49 6.45 4.48
CA THR A 342 4.69 6.05 5.64
C THR A 342 5.60 5.50 6.70
N VAL A 343 5.45 5.96 7.94
CA VAL A 343 6.26 5.57 9.09
C VAL A 343 5.40 4.91 10.18
N SER A 344 5.94 3.89 10.83
CA SER A 344 5.28 3.19 11.95
C SER A 344 6.25 3.06 13.14
N PRO A 345 6.76 4.17 13.71
CA PRO A 345 7.69 4.12 14.81
C PRO A 345 6.99 3.77 16.14
N LYS A 346 7.75 3.28 17.11
CA LYS A 346 7.30 3.18 18.51
C LYS A 346 7.08 4.57 19.13
N LEU A 347 7.93 5.53 18.73
CA LEU A 347 7.86 6.91 19.21
C LEU A 347 7.97 7.89 18.03
N TYR A 348 6.97 8.74 17.90
CA TYR A 348 6.92 9.83 16.93
C TYR A 348 6.92 11.17 17.66
N ILE A 349 7.95 11.99 17.46
CA ILE A 349 8.02 13.34 18.03
C ILE A 349 7.73 14.36 16.94
N ALA A 350 6.57 15.00 17.00
CA ALA A 350 6.08 15.98 16.04
C ALA A 350 6.42 17.40 16.49
N CYS A 351 7.40 18.04 15.88
CA CYS A 351 7.85 19.39 16.22
C CYS A 351 7.27 20.42 15.25
N ALA A 352 6.42 21.30 15.74
CA ALA A 352 5.77 22.39 14.99
C ALA A 352 5.04 21.89 13.71
N ILE A 353 4.37 20.75 13.81
CA ILE A 353 3.54 20.13 12.77
C ILE A 353 2.07 20.40 13.11
N SER A 354 1.30 20.91 12.15
CA SER A 354 -0.13 21.19 12.35
C SER A 354 -1.03 19.97 12.37
N GLY A 355 -0.57 18.84 11.78
CA GLY A 355 -1.35 17.60 11.75
C GLY A 355 -2.44 17.55 10.67
N HIS A 356 -2.25 18.23 9.54
CA HIS A 356 -3.14 18.02 8.39
C HIS A 356 -3.23 16.56 8.01
N MET A 357 -4.40 16.11 7.56
CA MET A 357 -4.71 14.72 7.22
C MET A 357 -3.69 14.09 6.27
N GLN A 358 -3.20 14.85 5.29
CA GLN A 358 -2.20 14.37 4.34
C GLN A 358 -0.86 14.00 4.99
N HIS A 359 -0.56 14.55 6.16
CA HIS A 359 0.62 14.19 6.95
C HIS A 359 0.31 13.01 7.89
N THR A 360 -0.78 13.10 8.64
CA THR A 360 -1.14 12.11 9.67
C THR A 360 -1.46 10.74 9.10
N VAL A 361 -1.98 10.66 7.86
CA VAL A 361 -2.21 9.38 7.16
C VAL A 361 -0.91 8.58 6.94
N GLY A 362 0.24 9.26 6.89
CA GLY A 362 1.56 8.64 6.79
C GLY A 362 2.18 8.28 8.15
N VAL A 363 1.52 8.55 9.27
CA VAL A 363 2.04 8.29 10.62
C VAL A 363 1.16 7.25 11.32
N ASN A 364 1.77 6.13 11.74
CA ASN A 364 1.14 5.07 12.52
C ASN A 364 2.06 4.72 13.68
N ALA A 365 2.13 5.58 14.70
CA ALA A 365 3.03 5.45 15.83
C ALA A 365 2.30 4.91 17.07
N ASP A 366 3.02 4.15 17.91
CA ASP A 366 2.49 3.68 19.19
C ASP A 366 2.32 4.86 20.17
N ILE A 367 3.31 5.76 20.19
CA ILE A 367 3.32 6.95 21.04
C ILE A 367 3.62 8.18 20.16
N ILE A 368 2.79 9.21 20.28
CA ILE A 368 2.98 10.50 19.63
C ILE A 368 3.23 11.56 20.69
N ILE A 369 4.37 12.23 20.61
CA ILE A 369 4.66 13.46 21.38
C ILE A 369 4.56 14.62 20.40
N ALA A 370 3.66 15.58 20.66
CA ALA A 370 3.54 16.79 19.85
C ALA A 370 4.04 18.02 20.60
N ILE A 371 4.87 18.80 19.95
CA ILE A 371 5.38 20.09 20.48
C ILE A 371 4.95 21.18 19.51
N ASN A 372 4.08 22.08 19.96
CA ASN A 372 3.56 23.15 19.11
C ASN A 372 3.17 24.39 19.95
N LYS A 373 3.29 25.57 19.36
CA LYS A 373 2.75 26.83 19.94
C LYS A 373 1.23 26.92 19.85
N ASP A 374 0.64 26.24 18.85
CA ASP A 374 -0.80 26.16 18.64
C ASP A 374 -1.34 24.89 19.29
N SER A 375 -1.88 25.04 20.50
CA SER A 375 -2.49 23.94 21.25
C SER A 375 -3.77 23.41 20.61
N SER A 376 -4.39 24.17 19.70
CA SER A 376 -5.63 23.78 19.01
C SER A 376 -5.40 22.94 17.75
N CYS A 377 -4.15 22.83 17.27
CA CYS A 377 -3.86 22.12 16.05
C CYS A 377 -4.12 20.61 16.16
N HIS A 378 -4.47 19.98 15.03
CA HIS A 378 -4.88 18.57 15.01
C HIS A 378 -3.80 17.62 15.54
N MET A 379 -2.50 17.92 15.30
CA MET A 379 -1.41 17.09 15.83
C MET A 379 -1.41 17.04 17.36
N MET A 380 -1.72 18.16 18.03
CA MET A 380 -1.82 18.22 19.48
C MET A 380 -3.02 17.43 20.01
N GLN A 381 -4.11 17.38 19.24
CA GLN A 381 -5.33 16.65 19.62
C GLN A 381 -5.16 15.12 19.55
N ILE A 382 -4.36 14.63 18.60
CA ILE A 382 -4.12 13.18 18.41
C ILE A 382 -2.89 12.68 19.18
N ALA A 383 -2.11 13.58 19.78
CA ALA A 383 -0.90 13.22 20.49
C ALA A 383 -1.20 12.45 21.79
N THR A 384 -0.34 11.48 22.11
CA THR A 384 -0.33 10.82 23.43
C THR A 384 0.12 11.82 24.51
N TYR A 385 1.11 12.66 24.16
CA TYR A 385 1.59 13.76 25.02
C TYR A 385 1.70 15.02 24.18
N ALA A 386 1.00 16.07 24.62
CA ALA A 386 1.00 17.38 23.97
C ALA A 386 1.75 18.40 24.85
N LEU A 387 2.79 19.01 24.29
CA LEU A 387 3.61 20.05 24.94
C LEU A 387 3.38 21.36 24.22
N GLU A 388 2.64 22.27 24.85
CA GLU A 388 2.43 23.62 24.32
C GLU A 388 3.66 24.49 24.58
N GLY A 389 4.25 25.06 23.53
CA GLY A 389 5.38 25.97 23.63
C GLY A 389 6.26 26.03 22.40
N ASP A 390 7.36 26.78 22.53
CA ASP A 390 8.33 26.93 21.45
C ASP A 390 9.27 25.74 21.39
N ILE A 391 9.42 25.17 20.19
CA ILE A 391 10.39 24.08 19.94
C ILE A 391 11.82 24.48 20.28
N TYR A 392 12.17 25.76 20.13
CA TYR A 392 13.50 26.29 20.44
C TYR A 392 13.79 26.43 21.93
N GLU A 393 12.76 26.33 22.78
CA GLU A 393 12.90 26.23 24.23
C GLU A 393 12.78 24.79 24.72
N ILE A 394 11.77 24.06 24.23
CA ILE A 394 11.45 22.72 24.72
C ILE A 394 12.47 21.69 24.23
N VAL A 395 12.84 21.68 22.94
CA VAL A 395 13.74 20.67 22.38
C VAL A 395 15.16 20.72 23.01
N PRO A 396 15.81 21.90 23.20
CA PRO A 396 17.09 21.96 23.90
C PRO A 396 17.04 21.45 25.34
N ASN A 397 15.93 21.71 26.06
CA ASN A 397 15.75 21.19 27.42
C ASN A 397 15.62 19.67 27.43
N ILE A 398 14.85 19.08 26.49
CA ILE A 398 14.76 17.63 26.32
C ILE A 398 16.16 17.03 26.03
N ILE A 399 16.93 17.62 25.13
CA ILE A 399 18.28 17.18 24.79
C ILE A 399 19.19 17.21 26.03
N LYS A 400 19.12 18.27 26.83
CA LYS A 400 19.89 18.42 28.06
C LYS A 400 19.55 17.32 29.07
N GLU A 401 18.27 17.08 29.32
CA GLU A 401 17.82 16.04 30.28
C GLU A 401 18.24 14.64 29.82
N ILE A 402 18.09 14.31 28.52
CA ILE A 402 18.52 13.00 28.00
C ILE A 402 20.03 12.82 28.16
N LYS A 403 20.84 13.88 27.91
CA LYS A 403 22.30 13.83 28.10
C LYS A 403 22.65 13.61 29.56
N SER A 404 21.96 14.25 30.48
CA SER A 404 22.19 14.06 31.92
C SER A 404 21.87 12.64 32.41
N CYS A 405 20.77 12.06 31.90
CA CYS A 405 20.40 10.67 32.24
C CYS A 405 21.35 9.61 31.67
N LYS A 406 22.03 9.89 30.54
CA LYS A 406 23.01 8.96 29.95
C LYS A 406 24.38 8.97 30.67
N CYS A 407 24.65 10.00 31.48
CA CYS A 407 25.88 10.14 32.24
C CYS A 407 25.78 9.60 33.69
N SER A 408 24.58 9.17 34.10
CA SER A 408 24.29 8.50 35.39
C SER A 408 24.27 6.98 35.19
#